data_af37978e1df68ce96740fefcba32a115
#
_entry.id   af37978e1df68ce96740fefcba32a115
#
_cell.length_a   1.000
_cell.length_b   1.000
_cell.length_c   1.000
_cell.angle_alpha   90.00
_cell.angle_beta   90.00
_cell.angle_gamma   90.00
#
_symmetry.space_group_name_H-M   'P 1'
#
loop_
_entity.id
_entity.type
_entity.pdbx_description
1 polymer ?
#
loop_
_entity_poly.entity_id
_entity_poly.type
_entity_poly.pdbx_seq_one_letter_code
_entity_poly.pdbx_strand_id
1 'polypeptide(L)'
;YWRIWTVNLTLNVLTLGLYSPWAKLRKMRWFASHTEMLGDRFDFQADPLRLLLGRLVALVLFVLYGHVFQFSKWAGVSFAVAMLVISPVLFASAQRFKLRASSWRGIQFDFHVSTKACYAGCTPILMIWLVPWAVLHTVPLGGWTWAVFLLPWLALPWAHARLKAMQHRRSSFLGRSFQFDTVTESFYFNYLFLIGLALGVALVLGVAVSLLKGWAGIGNNVHILIGMVLVALVFYMLTWPLFAARQQK
;
A
#
# COMPACT_ATOMS: atom_id res chain seq x y z
N TYR A 1 7.51 15.67 16.06
CA TYR A 1 7.12 14.43 15.34
C TYR A 1 7.91 13.21 15.78
N TRP A 2 9.24 13.31 15.94
CA TRP A 2 10.12 12.20 16.35
C TRP A 2 9.66 11.47 17.61
N ARG A 3 9.24 12.21 18.65
CA ARG A 3 8.72 11.64 19.90
C ARG A 3 7.47 10.75 19.65
N ILE A 4 6.57 11.19 18.76
CA ILE A 4 5.38 10.40 18.40
C ILE A 4 5.78 9.16 17.62
N TRP A 5 6.74 9.30 16.71
CA TRP A 5 7.23 8.21 15.88
C TRP A 5 7.91 7.11 16.72
N THR A 6 8.83 7.49 17.63
CA THR A 6 9.51 6.51 18.50
C THR A 6 8.54 5.76 19.41
N VAL A 7 7.64 6.45 20.09
CA VAL A 7 6.61 5.82 20.94
C VAL A 7 5.74 4.87 20.13
N ASN A 8 5.30 5.29 18.95
CA ASN A 8 4.47 4.45 18.08
C ASN A 8 5.24 3.22 17.58
N LEU A 9 6.51 3.37 17.24
CA LEU A 9 7.36 2.26 16.81
C LEU A 9 7.53 1.24 17.94
N THR A 10 7.94 1.70 19.13
CA THR A 10 8.14 0.84 20.31
C THR A 10 6.86 0.07 20.66
N LEU A 11 5.73 0.76 20.75
CA LEU A 11 4.46 0.11 21.05
C LEU A 11 4.02 -0.88 19.97
N ASN A 12 4.27 -0.58 18.70
CA ASN A 12 3.96 -1.51 17.61
C ASN A 12 4.82 -2.78 17.68
N VAL A 13 6.11 -2.65 17.99
CA VAL A 13 7.01 -3.80 18.14
C VAL A 13 6.58 -4.64 19.35
N LEU A 14 6.36 -4.02 20.51
CA LEU A 14 5.95 -4.71 21.74
C LEU A 14 4.60 -5.43 21.61
N THR A 15 3.67 -4.89 20.83
CA THR A 15 2.33 -5.47 20.64
C THR A 15 2.22 -6.31 19.37
N LEU A 16 3.33 -6.64 18.71
CA LEU A 16 3.35 -7.38 17.42
C LEU A 16 2.40 -6.75 16.38
N GLY A 17 2.31 -5.41 16.37
CA GLY A 17 1.49 -4.67 15.42
C GLY A 17 0.03 -4.45 15.82
N LEU A 18 -0.45 -5.02 16.92
CA LEU A 18 -1.84 -4.78 17.39
C LEU A 18 -2.11 -3.30 17.73
N TYR A 19 -1.10 -2.59 18.21
CA TYR A 19 -1.19 -1.15 18.49
C TYR A 19 -1.24 -0.27 17.23
N SER A 20 -1.00 -0.82 16.06
CA SER A 20 -0.86 -0.05 14.80
C SER A 20 -2.07 0.84 14.41
N PRO A 21 -3.36 0.53 14.75
CA PRO A 21 -4.47 1.46 14.54
C PRO A 21 -4.36 2.75 15.36
N TRP A 22 -3.98 2.62 16.64
CA TRP A 22 -3.79 3.78 17.53
C TRP A 22 -2.62 4.64 17.09
N ALA A 23 -1.50 4.00 16.70
CA ALA A 23 -0.34 4.69 16.13
C ALA A 23 -0.72 5.48 14.87
N LYS A 24 -1.49 4.86 13.96
CA LYS A 24 -1.99 5.51 12.74
C LYS A 24 -2.89 6.70 13.07
N LEU A 25 -3.82 6.55 14.00
CA LEU A 25 -4.71 7.63 14.44
C LEU A 25 -3.95 8.80 15.04
N ARG A 26 -3.02 8.52 15.96
CA ARG A 26 -2.17 9.54 16.59
C ARG A 26 -1.39 10.33 15.53
N LYS A 27 -0.83 9.63 14.54
CA LYS A 27 -0.14 10.24 13.41
C LYS A 27 -1.09 11.14 12.60
N MET A 28 -2.27 10.64 12.24
CA MET A 28 -3.22 11.40 11.41
C MET A 28 -3.75 12.64 12.14
N ARG A 29 -4.07 12.53 13.44
CA ARG A 29 -4.47 13.67 14.27
C ARG A 29 -3.37 14.73 14.36
N TRP A 30 -2.13 14.28 14.54
CA TRP A 30 -1.00 15.21 14.60
C TRP A 30 -0.82 15.97 13.28
N PHE A 31 -0.88 15.31 12.15
CA PHE A 31 -0.80 15.98 10.84
C PHE A 31 -1.99 16.91 10.60
N ALA A 32 -3.20 16.49 10.91
CA ALA A 32 -4.39 17.33 10.76
C ALA A 32 -4.26 18.62 11.58
N SER A 33 -3.90 18.52 12.87
CA SER A 33 -3.74 19.69 13.74
C SER A 33 -2.57 20.61 13.38
N HIS A 34 -1.62 20.15 12.55
CA HIS A 34 -0.48 20.95 12.07
C HIS A 34 -0.61 21.33 10.59
N THR A 35 -1.74 21.03 9.97
CA THR A 35 -2.05 21.47 8.60
C THR A 35 -3.06 22.61 8.70
N GLU A 36 -2.69 23.78 8.20
CA GLU A 36 -3.54 24.98 8.19
C GLU A 36 -3.93 25.32 6.76
N MET A 37 -5.17 25.71 6.57
CA MET A 37 -5.68 26.24 5.31
C MET A 37 -6.58 27.44 5.62
N LEU A 38 -6.28 28.60 5.01
CA LEU A 38 -7.00 29.85 5.25
C LEU A 38 -7.12 30.24 6.74
N GLY A 39 -6.08 29.97 7.55
CA GLY A 39 -6.02 30.31 8.97
C GLY A 39 -6.67 29.29 9.91
N ASP A 40 -7.34 28.26 9.38
CA ASP A 40 -7.98 27.22 10.18
C ASP A 40 -7.29 25.87 10.04
N ARG A 41 -7.31 25.09 11.11
CA ARG A 41 -6.68 23.75 11.16
C ARG A 41 -7.68 22.67 10.79
N PHE A 42 -7.12 21.59 10.26
CA PHE A 42 -7.88 20.35 10.05
C PHE A 42 -8.01 19.60 11.37
N ASP A 43 -9.10 18.87 11.51
CA ASP A 43 -9.30 17.91 12.61
C ASP A 43 -9.52 16.50 12.06
N PHE A 44 -9.15 15.49 12.86
CA PHE A 44 -9.29 14.09 12.50
C PHE A 44 -9.82 13.28 13.68
N GLN A 45 -11.07 12.85 13.58
CA GLN A 45 -11.76 12.11 14.63
C GLN A 45 -12.19 10.74 14.08
N ALA A 46 -11.43 9.69 14.40
CA ALA A 46 -11.77 8.33 14.03
C ALA A 46 -11.69 7.41 15.26
N ASP A 47 -12.49 6.34 15.21
CA ASP A 47 -12.47 5.28 16.22
C ASP A 47 -11.37 4.26 15.87
N PRO A 48 -10.39 4.02 16.78
CA PRO A 48 -9.33 3.05 16.56
C PRO A 48 -9.84 1.61 16.44
N LEU A 49 -10.93 1.26 17.12
CA LEU A 49 -11.49 -0.09 17.09
C LEU A 49 -12.03 -0.43 15.70
N ARG A 50 -12.68 0.51 15.02
CA ARG A 50 -13.14 0.30 13.63
C ARG A 50 -11.98 0.08 12.67
N LEU A 51 -10.85 0.79 12.88
CA LEU A 51 -9.62 0.56 12.10
C LEU A 51 -9.00 -0.81 12.39
N LEU A 52 -9.00 -1.23 13.66
CA LEU A 52 -8.52 -2.56 14.05
C LEU A 52 -9.36 -3.65 13.40
N LEU A 53 -10.69 -3.56 13.49
CA LEU A 53 -11.61 -4.53 12.91
C LEU A 53 -11.40 -4.66 11.39
N GLY A 54 -11.31 -3.53 10.68
CA GLY A 54 -11.02 -3.55 9.24
C GLY A 54 -9.69 -4.22 8.88
N ARG A 55 -8.66 -4.06 9.70
CA ARG A 55 -7.36 -4.74 9.52
C ARG A 55 -7.44 -6.23 9.82
N LEU A 56 -8.15 -6.63 10.88
CA LEU A 56 -8.33 -8.04 11.21
C LEU A 56 -9.10 -8.76 10.09
N VAL A 57 -10.16 -8.16 9.57
CA VAL A 57 -10.88 -8.71 8.40
C VAL A 57 -9.95 -8.85 7.20
N ALA A 58 -9.16 -7.81 6.89
CA ALA A 58 -8.21 -7.87 5.77
C ALA A 58 -7.13 -8.95 5.98
N LEU A 59 -6.62 -9.10 7.21
CA LEU A 59 -5.64 -10.13 7.56
C LEU A 59 -6.23 -11.53 7.40
N VAL A 60 -7.44 -11.76 7.93
CA VAL A 60 -8.14 -13.06 7.80
C VAL A 60 -8.35 -13.40 6.32
N LEU A 61 -8.84 -12.45 5.52
CA LEU A 61 -9.03 -12.65 4.08
C LEU A 61 -7.71 -12.96 3.35
N PHE A 62 -6.63 -12.29 3.74
CA PHE A 62 -5.30 -12.53 3.17
C PHE A 62 -4.76 -13.92 3.51
N VAL A 63 -4.87 -14.33 4.79
CA VAL A 63 -4.45 -15.67 5.23
C VAL A 63 -5.28 -16.75 4.55
N LEU A 64 -6.60 -16.59 4.51
CA LEU A 64 -7.49 -17.52 3.80
C LEU A 64 -7.12 -17.64 2.33
N TYR A 65 -6.85 -16.53 1.65
CA TYR A 65 -6.43 -16.54 0.24
C TYR A 65 -5.12 -17.33 0.04
N GLY A 66 -4.16 -17.19 0.96
CA GLY A 66 -2.89 -17.92 0.90
C GLY A 66 -3.03 -19.42 1.04
N HIS A 67 -4.03 -19.90 1.78
CA HIS A 67 -4.20 -21.31 2.12
C HIS A 67 -5.32 -22.03 1.37
N VAL A 68 -6.32 -21.31 0.84
CA VAL A 68 -7.51 -21.92 0.22
C VAL A 68 -7.17 -22.83 -0.97
N PHE A 69 -6.10 -22.54 -1.70
CA PHE A 69 -5.61 -23.38 -2.81
C PHE A 69 -5.07 -24.74 -2.38
N GLN A 70 -4.71 -24.89 -1.11
CA GLN A 70 -4.26 -26.20 -0.56
C GLN A 70 -5.42 -27.19 -0.43
N PHE A 71 -6.65 -26.69 -0.25
CA PHE A 71 -7.84 -27.54 -0.17
C PHE A 71 -8.35 -27.96 -1.54
N SER A 72 -8.46 -27.01 -2.46
CA SER A 72 -8.87 -27.27 -3.84
C SER A 72 -8.53 -26.08 -4.75
N LYS A 73 -8.08 -26.37 -5.98
CA LYS A 73 -7.86 -25.34 -7.02
C LYS A 73 -9.13 -24.54 -7.29
N TRP A 74 -10.27 -25.21 -7.38
CA TRP A 74 -11.58 -24.58 -7.61
C TRP A 74 -12.02 -23.69 -6.46
N ALA A 75 -11.80 -24.12 -5.21
CA ALA A 75 -12.05 -23.31 -4.04
C ALA A 75 -11.20 -22.02 -4.05
N GLY A 76 -9.91 -22.15 -4.42
CA GLY A 76 -9.01 -21.00 -4.56
C GLY A 76 -9.48 -19.99 -5.62
N VAL A 77 -9.87 -20.48 -6.80
CA VAL A 77 -10.40 -19.64 -7.88
C VAL A 77 -11.70 -18.96 -7.46
N SER A 78 -12.64 -19.71 -6.87
CA SER A 78 -13.90 -19.15 -6.38
C SER A 78 -13.68 -18.06 -5.34
N PHE A 79 -12.72 -18.27 -4.42
CA PHE A 79 -12.36 -17.27 -3.43
C PHE A 79 -11.73 -16.03 -4.06
N ALA A 80 -10.86 -16.18 -5.07
CA ALA A 80 -10.30 -15.04 -5.81
C ALA A 80 -11.39 -14.22 -6.50
N VAL A 81 -12.37 -14.87 -7.13
CA VAL A 81 -13.53 -14.20 -7.73
C VAL A 81 -14.35 -13.46 -6.67
N ALA A 82 -14.61 -14.10 -5.52
CA ALA A 82 -15.31 -13.46 -4.40
C ALA A 82 -14.54 -12.21 -3.91
N MET A 83 -13.20 -12.26 -3.84
CA MET A 83 -12.35 -11.11 -3.49
C MET A 83 -12.48 -9.97 -4.51
N LEU A 84 -12.51 -10.27 -5.82
CA LEU A 84 -12.73 -9.27 -6.86
C LEU A 84 -14.08 -8.56 -6.71
N VAL A 85 -15.10 -9.27 -6.27
CA VAL A 85 -16.46 -8.71 -6.07
C VAL A 85 -16.56 -7.91 -4.77
N ILE A 86 -16.00 -8.41 -3.68
CA ILE A 86 -16.19 -7.81 -2.33
C ILE A 86 -15.21 -6.65 -2.08
N SER A 87 -13.95 -6.75 -2.55
CA SER A 87 -12.90 -5.77 -2.22
C SER A 87 -13.23 -4.33 -2.64
N PRO A 88 -13.84 -4.03 -3.81
CA PRO A 88 -14.18 -2.66 -4.16
C PRO A 88 -15.20 -2.03 -3.20
N VAL A 89 -16.15 -2.82 -2.70
CA VAL A 89 -17.14 -2.37 -1.74
C VAL A 89 -16.49 -2.06 -0.38
N LEU A 90 -15.63 -2.95 0.08
CA LEU A 90 -14.84 -2.73 1.31
C LEU A 90 -13.94 -1.50 1.18
N PHE A 91 -13.30 -1.33 0.02
CA PHE A 91 -12.48 -0.15 -0.28
C PHE A 91 -13.31 1.14 -0.22
N ALA A 92 -14.48 1.19 -0.86
CA ALA A 92 -15.37 2.35 -0.83
C ALA A 92 -15.79 2.70 0.61
N SER A 93 -16.13 1.69 1.40
CA SER A 93 -16.50 1.84 2.82
C SER A 93 -15.35 2.40 3.64
N ALA A 94 -14.13 1.91 3.43
CA ALA A 94 -12.92 2.39 4.09
C ALA A 94 -12.60 3.86 3.72
N GLN A 95 -12.79 4.25 2.45
CA GLN A 95 -12.60 5.64 2.01
C GLN A 95 -13.65 6.58 2.62
N ARG A 96 -14.93 6.18 2.64
CA ARG A 96 -15.99 6.95 3.32
C ARG A 96 -15.66 7.16 4.79
N PHE A 97 -15.26 6.10 5.49
CA PHE A 97 -14.86 6.19 6.89
C PHE A 97 -13.72 7.18 7.10
N LYS A 98 -12.66 7.09 6.27
CA LYS A 98 -11.49 7.98 6.36
C LYS A 98 -11.86 9.44 6.13
N LEU A 99 -12.67 9.75 5.11
CA LEU A 99 -13.03 11.12 4.77
C LEU A 99 -13.99 11.71 5.79
N ARG A 100 -15.00 10.98 6.25
CA ARG A 100 -15.92 11.44 7.30
C ARG A 100 -15.23 11.68 8.64
N ALA A 101 -14.12 10.97 8.90
CA ALA A 101 -13.30 11.23 10.08
C ALA A 101 -12.47 12.51 9.97
N SER A 102 -12.30 13.06 8.77
CA SER A 102 -11.58 14.31 8.51
C SER A 102 -12.55 15.48 8.44
N SER A 103 -12.27 16.57 9.13
CA SER A 103 -13.08 17.78 9.09
C SER A 103 -12.21 19.03 8.98
N TRP A 104 -12.79 20.08 8.40
CA TRP A 104 -12.22 21.42 8.35
C TRP A 104 -13.33 22.43 8.68
N ARG A 105 -13.07 23.33 9.60
CA ARG A 105 -14.09 24.25 10.16
C ARG A 105 -15.35 23.52 10.66
N GLY A 106 -15.20 22.33 11.26
CA GLY A 106 -16.32 21.52 11.73
C GLY A 106 -17.11 20.80 10.65
N ILE A 107 -16.79 21.00 9.36
CA ILE A 107 -17.47 20.36 8.23
C ILE A 107 -16.68 19.14 7.78
N GLN A 108 -17.34 18.00 7.72
CA GLN A 108 -16.72 16.74 7.32
C GLN A 108 -16.57 16.65 5.79
N PHE A 109 -15.50 15.96 5.36
CA PHE A 109 -15.36 15.51 3.98
C PHE A 109 -16.23 14.29 3.72
N ASP A 110 -16.69 14.12 2.49
CA ASP A 110 -17.46 12.94 2.12
C ASP A 110 -16.90 12.26 0.85
N PHE A 111 -17.33 11.01 0.64
CA PHE A 111 -16.91 10.19 -0.49
C PHE A 111 -18.13 9.58 -1.18
N HIS A 112 -18.44 10.08 -2.36
CA HIS A 112 -19.54 9.62 -3.19
C HIS A 112 -19.00 8.92 -4.43
N VAL A 113 -19.07 7.60 -4.44
CA VAL A 113 -18.67 6.78 -5.58
C VAL A 113 -19.81 5.88 -6.02
N SER A 114 -20.10 5.87 -7.32
CA SER A 114 -21.00 4.90 -7.91
C SER A 114 -20.34 3.52 -7.93
N THR A 115 -21.15 2.46 -7.83
CA THR A 115 -20.65 1.08 -7.86
C THR A 115 -19.78 0.83 -9.09
N LYS A 116 -20.22 1.23 -10.27
CA LYS A 116 -19.47 1.09 -11.53
C LYS A 116 -18.09 1.77 -11.46
N ALA A 117 -18.02 3.00 -10.96
CA ALA A 117 -16.76 3.74 -10.86
C ALA A 117 -15.81 3.11 -9.83
N CYS A 118 -16.34 2.57 -8.73
CA CYS A 118 -15.55 1.87 -7.72
C CYS A 118 -14.90 0.61 -8.29
N TYR A 119 -15.68 -0.23 -8.99
CA TYR A 119 -15.15 -1.41 -9.67
C TYR A 119 -14.12 -1.04 -10.74
N ALA A 120 -14.43 -0.06 -11.59
CA ALA A 120 -13.49 0.40 -12.62
C ALA A 120 -12.14 0.91 -12.07
N GLY A 121 -12.14 1.49 -10.86
CA GLY A 121 -10.91 1.95 -10.21
C GLY A 121 -10.14 0.86 -9.46
N CYS A 122 -10.84 -0.07 -8.80
CA CYS A 122 -10.21 -1.08 -7.94
C CYS A 122 -9.82 -2.37 -8.69
N THR A 123 -10.65 -2.82 -9.66
CA THR A 123 -10.44 -4.11 -10.34
C THR A 123 -9.06 -4.25 -10.98
N PRO A 124 -8.49 -3.24 -11.69
CA PRO A 124 -7.17 -3.40 -12.30
C PRO A 124 -6.07 -3.74 -11.29
N ILE A 125 -6.06 -3.07 -10.14
CA ILE A 125 -5.08 -3.36 -9.08
C ILE A 125 -5.29 -4.75 -8.48
N LEU A 126 -6.55 -5.14 -8.23
CA LEU A 126 -6.86 -6.46 -7.70
C LEU A 126 -6.46 -7.57 -8.66
N MET A 127 -6.68 -7.39 -9.96
CA MET A 127 -6.25 -8.34 -10.99
C MET A 127 -4.74 -8.54 -11.00
N ILE A 128 -3.95 -7.46 -10.87
CA ILE A 128 -2.49 -7.52 -10.83
C ILE A 128 -1.98 -8.42 -9.68
N TRP A 129 -2.70 -8.48 -8.56
CA TRP A 129 -2.32 -9.29 -7.41
C TRP A 129 -2.95 -10.68 -7.41
N LEU A 130 -4.23 -10.79 -7.74
CA LEU A 130 -4.97 -12.05 -7.61
C LEU A 130 -4.69 -13.03 -8.75
N VAL A 131 -4.55 -12.54 -9.99
CA VAL A 131 -4.38 -13.43 -11.16
C VAL A 131 -3.06 -14.16 -11.13
N PRO A 132 -1.88 -13.53 -10.93
CA PRO A 132 -0.62 -14.25 -10.85
C PRO A 132 -0.63 -15.32 -9.75
N TRP A 133 -1.19 -15.01 -8.60
CA TRP A 133 -1.29 -15.97 -7.49
C TRP A 133 -2.19 -17.15 -7.83
N ALA A 134 -3.34 -16.93 -8.45
CA ALA A 134 -4.24 -17.98 -8.88
C ALA A 134 -3.58 -18.88 -9.96
N VAL A 135 -2.88 -18.29 -10.93
CA VAL A 135 -2.17 -19.03 -11.97
C VAL A 135 -1.05 -19.90 -11.38
N LEU A 136 -0.29 -19.38 -10.41
CA LEU A 136 0.75 -20.14 -9.72
C LEU A 136 0.24 -21.45 -9.12
N HIS A 137 -0.98 -21.47 -8.58
CA HIS A 137 -1.55 -22.63 -7.90
C HIS A 137 -2.39 -23.55 -8.79
N THR A 138 -2.76 -23.10 -10.00
CA THR A 138 -3.66 -23.85 -10.89
C THR A 138 -2.96 -24.43 -12.10
N VAL A 139 -1.87 -23.80 -12.55
CA VAL A 139 -1.17 -24.13 -13.79
C VAL A 139 0.28 -24.54 -13.49
N PRO A 140 0.78 -25.62 -14.13
CA PRO A 140 2.19 -26.00 -13.98
C PRO A 140 3.11 -24.88 -14.49
N LEU A 141 4.20 -24.65 -13.75
CA LEU A 141 5.18 -23.64 -14.12
C LEU A 141 5.92 -24.03 -15.41
N GLY A 142 5.78 -23.21 -16.42
CA GLY A 142 6.47 -23.31 -17.70
C GLY A 142 7.05 -21.97 -18.13
N GLY A 143 7.76 -21.91 -19.25
CA GLY A 143 8.44 -20.70 -19.71
C GLY A 143 7.54 -19.47 -19.84
N TRP A 144 6.29 -19.64 -20.25
CA TRP A 144 5.31 -18.57 -20.42
C TRP A 144 4.69 -18.09 -19.10
N THR A 145 4.71 -18.90 -18.02
CA THR A 145 4.12 -18.51 -16.73
C THR A 145 4.84 -17.32 -16.12
N TRP A 146 6.12 -17.12 -16.40
CA TRP A 146 6.85 -15.92 -15.97
C TRP A 146 6.27 -14.63 -16.55
N ALA A 147 5.74 -14.67 -17.76
CA ALA A 147 5.07 -13.52 -18.36
C ALA A 147 3.82 -13.10 -17.56
N VAL A 148 3.04 -14.06 -17.06
CA VAL A 148 1.88 -13.78 -16.20
C VAL A 148 2.27 -13.10 -14.89
N PHE A 149 3.48 -13.35 -14.38
CA PHE A 149 4.00 -12.66 -13.21
C PHE A 149 4.54 -11.27 -13.51
N LEU A 150 5.25 -11.10 -14.62
CA LEU A 150 5.98 -9.86 -14.92
C LEU A 150 5.11 -8.80 -15.61
N LEU A 151 4.29 -9.20 -16.59
CA LEU A 151 3.48 -8.27 -17.39
C LEU A 151 2.49 -7.41 -16.57
N PRO A 152 1.78 -7.95 -15.56
CA PRO A 152 0.85 -7.14 -14.76
C PRO A 152 1.54 -6.01 -14.01
N TRP A 153 2.81 -6.18 -13.63
CA TRP A 153 3.57 -5.13 -12.94
C TRP A 153 3.83 -3.92 -13.84
N LEU A 154 3.90 -4.08 -15.15
CA LEU A 154 4.01 -2.97 -16.09
C LEU A 154 2.72 -2.12 -16.11
N ALA A 155 1.57 -2.72 -15.84
CA ALA A 155 0.29 -2.04 -15.76
C ALA A 155 0.04 -1.40 -14.38
N LEU A 156 0.88 -1.70 -13.36
CA LEU A 156 0.68 -1.22 -11.99
C LEU A 156 0.67 0.32 -11.87
N PRO A 157 1.58 1.09 -12.50
CA PRO A 157 1.54 2.56 -12.42
C PRO A 157 0.23 3.14 -12.99
N TRP A 158 -0.25 2.61 -14.12
CA TRP A 158 -1.53 3.00 -14.71
C TRP A 158 -2.72 2.66 -13.80
N ALA A 159 -2.76 1.44 -13.27
CA ALA A 159 -3.81 1.00 -12.35
C ALA A 159 -3.83 1.86 -11.07
N HIS A 160 -2.66 2.21 -10.55
CA HIS A 160 -2.51 3.08 -9.39
C HIS A 160 -2.98 4.51 -9.69
N ALA A 161 -2.58 5.09 -10.83
CA ALA A 161 -3.05 6.40 -11.27
C ALA A 161 -4.58 6.45 -11.36
N ARG A 162 -5.18 5.41 -11.96
CA ARG A 162 -6.64 5.29 -12.09
C ARG A 162 -7.36 5.19 -10.75
N LEU A 163 -6.80 4.40 -9.80
CA LEU A 163 -7.33 4.30 -8.44
C LEU A 163 -7.25 5.65 -7.72
N LYS A 164 -6.11 6.37 -7.81
CA LYS A 164 -5.94 7.69 -7.23
C LYS A 164 -6.88 8.72 -7.82
N ALA A 165 -7.04 8.74 -9.14
CA ALA A 165 -8.01 9.59 -9.81
C ALA A 165 -9.44 9.38 -9.27
N MET A 166 -9.85 8.13 -9.12
CA MET A 166 -11.15 7.80 -8.57
C MET A 166 -11.27 8.27 -7.12
N GLN A 167 -10.24 8.04 -6.28
CA GLN A 167 -10.23 8.49 -4.88
C GLN A 167 -10.43 10.00 -4.76
N HIS A 168 -9.67 10.80 -5.51
CA HIS A 168 -9.70 12.26 -5.39
C HIS A 168 -10.94 12.88 -6.06
N ARG A 169 -11.28 12.47 -7.28
CA ARG A 169 -12.46 13.00 -8.01
C ARG A 169 -13.79 12.69 -7.33
N ARG A 170 -13.84 11.61 -6.52
CA ARG A 170 -15.06 11.21 -5.79
C ARG A 170 -15.07 11.67 -4.34
N SER A 171 -14.00 12.33 -3.89
CA SER A 171 -14.00 13.05 -2.62
C SER A 171 -14.69 14.40 -2.81
N SER A 172 -15.48 14.82 -1.83
CA SER A 172 -16.21 16.09 -1.87
C SER A 172 -16.11 16.83 -0.54
N PHE A 173 -16.20 18.17 -0.65
CA PHE A 173 -16.31 19.07 0.48
C PHE A 173 -17.40 20.10 0.18
N LEU A 174 -18.36 20.28 1.10
CA LEU A 174 -19.52 21.15 0.90
C LEU A 174 -20.28 20.88 -0.41
N GLY A 175 -20.42 19.60 -0.79
CA GLY A 175 -21.08 19.20 -2.02
C GLY A 175 -20.31 19.42 -3.32
N ARG A 176 -19.10 20.02 -3.25
CA ARG A 176 -18.22 20.20 -4.41
C ARG A 176 -17.20 19.09 -4.47
N SER A 177 -17.10 18.39 -5.61
CA SER A 177 -16.07 17.38 -5.86
C SER A 177 -14.72 18.03 -6.15
N PHE A 178 -13.64 17.37 -5.70
CA PHE A 178 -12.28 17.81 -6.04
C PHE A 178 -11.98 17.52 -7.51
N GLN A 179 -11.32 18.46 -8.16
CA GLN A 179 -10.70 18.24 -9.47
C GLN A 179 -9.33 17.61 -9.25
N PHE A 180 -9.04 16.55 -9.97
CA PHE A 180 -7.75 15.88 -9.92
C PHE A 180 -7.35 15.45 -11.33
N ASP A 181 -6.38 16.14 -11.88
CA ASP A 181 -5.83 15.83 -13.18
C ASP A 181 -4.70 14.83 -13.03
N THR A 182 -4.99 13.58 -13.34
CA THR A 182 -4.00 12.51 -13.32
C THR A 182 -3.18 12.55 -14.59
N VAL A 183 -1.90 12.88 -14.45
CA VAL A 183 -0.91 12.63 -15.49
C VAL A 183 -0.33 11.23 -15.25
N THR A 184 -0.82 10.24 -15.98
CA THR A 184 -0.40 8.83 -15.85
C THR A 184 1.12 8.67 -16.01
N GLU A 185 1.74 9.49 -16.85
CA GLU A 185 3.18 9.55 -17.07
C GLU A 185 3.97 9.81 -15.79
N SER A 186 3.46 10.71 -14.92
CA SER A 186 4.09 11.00 -13.62
C SER A 186 4.15 9.77 -12.72
N PHE A 187 3.14 8.88 -12.79
CA PHE A 187 3.15 7.61 -12.06
C PHE A 187 4.21 6.67 -12.61
N TYR A 188 4.32 6.50 -13.93
CA TYR A 188 5.37 5.69 -14.54
C TYR A 188 6.76 6.22 -14.17
N PHE A 189 6.99 7.53 -14.27
CA PHE A 189 8.26 8.14 -13.89
C PHE A 189 8.61 7.88 -12.42
N ASN A 190 7.65 8.01 -11.51
CA ASN A 190 7.86 7.74 -10.09
C ASN A 190 8.21 6.27 -9.82
N TYR A 191 7.56 5.32 -10.50
CA TYR A 191 7.87 3.89 -10.38
C TYR A 191 9.25 3.57 -10.97
N LEU A 192 9.58 4.10 -12.15
CA LEU A 192 10.90 3.92 -12.77
C LEU A 192 12.01 4.52 -11.90
N PHE A 193 11.78 5.70 -11.34
CA PHE A 193 12.71 6.31 -10.40
C PHE A 193 12.94 5.42 -9.17
N LEU A 194 11.88 4.85 -8.60
CA LEU A 194 11.98 3.96 -7.44
C LEU A 194 12.74 2.67 -7.78
N ILE A 195 12.44 2.07 -8.94
CA ILE A 195 13.13 0.87 -9.43
C ILE A 195 14.62 1.18 -9.68
N GLY A 196 14.93 2.27 -10.36
CA GLY A 196 16.31 2.70 -10.61
C GLY A 196 17.09 2.93 -9.32
N LEU A 197 16.44 3.57 -8.34
CA LEU A 197 17.03 3.79 -7.03
C LEU A 197 17.27 2.46 -6.29
N ALA A 198 16.31 1.54 -6.32
CA ALA A 198 16.45 0.21 -5.71
C ALA A 198 17.58 -0.61 -6.36
N LEU A 199 17.67 -0.58 -7.70
CA LEU A 199 18.75 -1.24 -8.45
C LEU A 199 20.11 -0.61 -8.14
N GLY A 200 20.20 0.72 -8.05
CA GLY A 200 21.43 1.43 -7.66
C GLY A 200 21.92 1.01 -6.27
N VAL A 201 21.01 0.95 -5.30
CA VAL A 201 21.34 0.48 -3.95
C VAL A 201 21.76 -0.99 -3.94
N ALA A 202 21.03 -1.85 -4.67
CA ALA A 202 21.37 -3.27 -4.76
C ALA A 202 22.79 -3.46 -5.38
N LEU A 203 23.12 -2.68 -6.38
CA LEU A 203 24.45 -2.70 -7.00
C LEU A 203 25.55 -2.25 -6.04
N VAL A 204 25.35 -1.13 -5.34
CA VAL A 204 26.31 -0.64 -4.33
C VAL A 204 26.53 -1.67 -3.22
N LEU A 205 25.43 -2.27 -2.73
CA LEU A 205 25.51 -3.32 -1.71
C LEU A 205 26.20 -4.57 -2.24
N GLY A 206 25.90 -4.99 -3.47
CA GLY A 206 26.55 -6.14 -4.12
C GLY A 206 28.07 -5.95 -4.26
N VAL A 207 28.50 -4.76 -4.69
CA VAL A 207 29.92 -4.39 -4.77
C VAL A 207 30.55 -4.37 -3.37
N ALA A 208 29.91 -3.73 -2.39
CA ALA A 208 30.43 -3.68 -1.02
C ALA A 208 30.60 -5.08 -0.40
N VAL A 209 29.62 -5.96 -0.61
CA VAL A 209 29.68 -7.36 -0.16
C VAL A 209 30.81 -8.12 -0.87
N SER A 210 30.99 -7.92 -2.17
CA SER A 210 32.05 -8.58 -2.95
C SER A 210 33.44 -8.15 -2.46
N LEU A 211 33.62 -6.86 -2.17
CA LEU A 211 34.87 -6.32 -1.62
C LEU A 211 35.15 -6.87 -0.20
N LEU A 212 34.14 -6.93 0.66
CA LEU A 212 34.25 -7.48 2.01
C LEU A 212 34.58 -8.98 2.00
N LYS A 213 34.01 -9.74 1.06
CA LYS A 213 34.34 -11.17 0.87
C LYS A 213 35.81 -11.39 0.47
N GLY A 214 36.32 -10.55 -0.43
CA GLY A 214 37.72 -10.60 -0.85
C GLY A 214 38.69 -10.27 0.31
N TRP A 215 38.30 -9.41 1.25
CA TRP A 215 39.14 -8.93 2.35
C TRP A 215 39.11 -9.81 3.59
N ALA A 216 37.97 -10.42 3.93
CA ALA A 216 37.75 -11.07 5.22
C ALA A 216 37.67 -12.60 5.18
N GLY A 217 37.77 -13.25 4.03
CA GLY A 217 37.69 -14.72 3.91
C GLY A 217 36.40 -15.32 4.47
N ILE A 218 35.33 -14.52 4.58
CA ILE A 218 34.08 -14.89 5.29
C ILE A 218 33.29 -15.89 4.45
N GLY A 219 33.36 -17.17 4.82
CA GLY A 219 32.66 -18.27 4.15
C GLY A 219 31.16 -18.38 4.45
N ASN A 220 30.59 -17.58 5.37
CA ASN A 220 29.20 -17.73 5.79
C ASN A 220 28.32 -16.61 5.21
N ASN A 221 27.51 -16.97 4.21
CA ASN A 221 26.68 -16.04 3.44
C ASN A 221 25.48 -15.45 4.23
N VAL A 222 25.12 -16.01 5.39
CA VAL A 222 23.89 -15.67 6.16
C VAL A 222 23.98 -14.25 6.74
N HIS A 223 25.11 -13.86 7.34
CA HIS A 223 25.27 -12.51 7.92
C HIS A 223 25.24 -11.41 6.85
N ILE A 224 25.79 -11.72 5.67
CA ILE A 224 25.77 -10.80 4.53
C ILE A 224 24.34 -10.62 4.03
N LEU A 225 23.58 -11.70 3.94
CA LEU A 225 22.17 -11.69 3.51
C LEU A 225 21.31 -10.89 4.51
N ILE A 226 21.52 -11.07 5.80
CA ILE A 226 20.85 -10.29 6.87
C ILE A 226 21.20 -8.80 6.73
N GLY A 227 22.48 -8.47 6.53
CA GLY A 227 22.92 -7.09 6.32
C GLY A 227 22.25 -6.46 5.09
N MET A 228 22.16 -7.16 3.96
CA MET A 228 21.48 -6.69 2.75
C MET A 228 19.99 -6.44 3.00
N VAL A 229 19.30 -7.34 3.70
CA VAL A 229 17.89 -7.18 4.05
C VAL A 229 17.68 -5.97 4.97
N LEU A 230 18.55 -5.77 5.97
CA LEU A 230 18.44 -4.61 6.87
C LEU A 230 18.67 -3.28 6.13
N VAL A 231 19.66 -3.21 5.24
CA VAL A 231 19.91 -2.00 4.44
C VAL A 231 18.76 -1.76 3.46
N ALA A 232 18.22 -2.79 2.82
CA ALA A 232 17.04 -2.68 1.95
C ALA A 232 15.81 -2.17 2.73
N LEU A 233 15.59 -2.63 3.97
CA LEU A 233 14.52 -2.15 4.85
C LEU A 233 14.72 -0.69 5.25
N VAL A 234 15.92 -0.28 5.64
CA VAL A 234 16.23 1.12 5.96
C VAL A 234 16.02 2.01 4.74
N PHE A 235 16.51 1.57 3.59
CA PHE A 235 16.31 2.28 2.32
C PHE A 235 14.83 2.42 1.96
N TYR A 236 14.05 1.36 2.07
CA TYR A 236 12.59 1.40 1.88
C TYR A 236 11.92 2.40 2.83
N MET A 237 12.29 2.40 4.11
CA MET A 237 11.74 3.33 5.09
C MET A 237 12.08 4.80 4.79
N LEU A 238 13.26 5.08 4.23
CA LEU A 238 13.69 6.43 3.86
C LEU A 238 13.06 6.92 2.54
N THR A 239 12.89 6.03 1.56
CA THR A 239 12.40 6.40 0.22
C THR A 239 10.89 6.38 0.11
N TRP A 240 10.18 5.55 0.88
CA TRP A 240 8.73 5.47 0.86
C TRP A 240 8.00 6.80 1.12
N PRO A 241 8.40 7.64 2.13
CA PRO A 241 7.78 8.95 2.32
C PRO A 241 7.97 9.90 1.14
N LEU A 242 9.15 9.85 0.49
CA LEU A 242 9.45 10.66 -0.69
C LEU A 242 8.60 10.24 -1.90
N PHE A 243 8.44 8.94 -2.09
CA PHE A 243 7.59 8.38 -3.12
C PHE A 243 6.11 8.75 -2.88
N ALA A 244 5.63 8.57 -1.65
CA ALA A 244 4.26 8.92 -1.29
C ALA A 244 3.98 10.43 -1.45
N ALA A 245 4.94 11.30 -1.12
CA ALA A 245 4.82 12.74 -1.26
C ALA A 245 4.79 13.17 -2.75
N ARG A 246 5.56 12.52 -3.62
CA ARG A 246 5.56 12.81 -5.07
C ARG A 246 4.25 12.40 -5.76
N GLN A 247 3.56 11.40 -5.24
CA GLN A 247 2.27 10.97 -5.80
C GLN A 247 1.09 11.89 -5.40
N GLN A 248 1.30 12.83 -4.48
CA GLN A 248 0.27 13.74 -4.00
C GLN A 248 0.39 15.15 -4.62
N LYS A 249 1.45 15.41 -5.37
CA LYS A 249 1.63 16.60 -6.20
C LYS A 249 1.10 16.36 -7.61
#